data_434c5291f4a80021b0262ee2547ba915
#
_entry.id   434c5291f4a80021b0262ee2547ba915
#
_cell.length_a   1.000
_cell.length_b   1.000
_cell.length_c   1.000
_cell.angle_alpha   90.00
_cell.angle_beta   90.00
_cell.angle_gamma   90.00
#
_symmetry.space_group_name_H-M   'P 1'
#
loop_
_entity.id
_entity.type
_entity.pdbx_description
1 polymer ?
#
loop_
_entity_poly.entity_id
_entity_poly.type
_entity_poly.pdbx_seq_one_letter_code
_entity_poly.pdbx_strand_id
1 'polypeptide(L)'
;FTTDVDPWPIFAAIRPGWLAFSVGLFVFANVLVGHRFLALAPREYTGEMRGFPVGTLFFAGSVFSLVLPGPVGEVAAVAALRQRYGIPMSVAFAASIHARFVGLASAALMALVAFPFVSVEGTVGQVVAGGGVVLVLIGVGLGAVSMRPGWMVKLGSGLTKGTDRMGRLGGSLRVFGEALASVGQAPWTAWLQVFGWSLCIQVFQVAAMATLCLALNLQAHVAGLLMAQGTGSLALVVGMFLPGGLGTFEVAVIGSMVGAGGVSVVDAGTFVVAMRVVHLLGLAVSGVMFAAWANVFLSSSVVGELKGAEPGENA
;
A
#
# COMPACT_ATOMS: atom_id res chain seq x y z
N PHE A 1 -23.90 14.50 16.61
CA PHE A 1 -23.90 14.57 15.15
C PHE A 1 -25.19 13.98 14.65
N THR A 2 -26.29 14.74 14.76
CA THR A 2 -27.58 14.42 14.14
C THR A 2 -27.84 15.53 13.12
N THR A 3 -27.16 15.46 11.99
CA THR A 3 -27.63 16.17 10.80
C THR A 3 -28.46 15.18 10.01
N ASP A 4 -29.76 15.45 9.87
CA ASP A 4 -30.69 14.75 8.97
C ASP A 4 -30.30 14.95 7.50
N VAL A 5 -29.04 14.72 7.16
CA VAL A 5 -28.57 14.82 5.79
C VAL A 5 -28.70 13.43 5.19
N ASP A 6 -29.70 13.27 4.37
CA ASP A 6 -29.88 12.08 3.56
C ASP A 6 -28.77 12.04 2.48
N PRO A 7 -27.82 11.08 2.51
CA PRO A 7 -26.77 10.98 1.52
C PRO A 7 -27.26 10.35 0.20
N TRP A 8 -28.49 9.81 0.19
CA TRP A 8 -29.03 9.07 -0.95
C TRP A 8 -29.11 9.87 -2.26
N PRO A 9 -29.50 11.16 -2.27
CA PRO A 9 -29.50 11.96 -3.47
C PRO A 9 -28.13 12.09 -4.13
N ILE A 10 -27.04 12.13 -3.33
CA ILE A 10 -25.67 12.24 -3.85
C ILE A 10 -25.28 10.93 -4.55
N PHE A 11 -25.61 9.78 -3.95
CA PHE A 11 -25.34 8.48 -4.57
C PHE A 11 -26.19 8.24 -5.83
N ALA A 12 -27.43 8.72 -5.86
CA ALA A 12 -28.29 8.64 -7.03
C ALA A 12 -27.79 9.48 -8.23
N ALA A 13 -27.04 10.55 -7.95
CA ALA A 13 -26.45 11.43 -8.95
C ALA A 13 -25.05 11.01 -9.44
N ILE A 14 -24.52 9.86 -8.99
CA ILE A 14 -23.19 9.38 -9.38
C ILE A 14 -23.14 9.18 -10.91
N ARG A 15 -22.06 9.68 -11.51
CA ARG A 15 -21.74 9.45 -12.92
C ARG A 15 -20.94 8.15 -13.06
N PRO A 16 -21.56 7.05 -13.56
CA PRO A 16 -20.93 5.71 -13.49
C PRO A 16 -19.66 5.60 -14.33
N GLY A 17 -19.54 6.35 -15.44
CA GLY A 17 -18.32 6.37 -16.25
C GLY A 17 -17.09 6.91 -15.50
N TRP A 18 -17.26 8.00 -14.75
CA TRP A 18 -16.18 8.57 -13.93
C TRP A 18 -15.84 7.68 -12.75
N LEU A 19 -16.83 7.02 -12.14
CA LEU A 19 -16.60 6.04 -11.07
C LEU A 19 -15.77 4.86 -11.59
N ALA A 20 -16.15 4.28 -12.73
CA ALA A 20 -15.42 3.18 -13.35
C ALA A 20 -13.98 3.58 -13.70
N PHE A 21 -13.79 4.81 -14.20
CA PHE A 21 -12.45 5.34 -14.49
C PHE A 21 -11.62 5.53 -13.24
N SER A 22 -12.23 6.03 -12.15
CA SER A 22 -11.57 6.11 -10.83
C SER A 22 -11.12 4.74 -10.32
N VAL A 23 -11.98 3.71 -10.41
CA VAL A 23 -11.62 2.32 -10.07
C VAL A 23 -10.45 1.84 -10.92
N GLY A 24 -10.48 2.09 -12.23
CA GLY A 24 -9.40 1.71 -13.16
C GLY A 24 -8.06 2.34 -12.79
N LEU A 25 -8.04 3.65 -12.52
CA LEU A 25 -6.83 4.36 -12.09
C LEU A 25 -6.30 3.83 -10.74
N PHE A 26 -7.20 3.55 -9.80
CA PHE A 26 -6.86 2.99 -8.50
C PHE A 26 -6.24 1.59 -8.62
N VAL A 27 -6.85 0.71 -9.42
CA VAL A 27 -6.32 -0.64 -9.71
C VAL A 27 -4.95 -0.52 -10.37
N PHE A 28 -4.82 0.33 -11.38
CA PHE A 28 -3.56 0.54 -12.08
C PHE A 28 -2.45 1.02 -11.13
N ALA A 29 -2.75 2.01 -10.28
CA ALA A 29 -1.80 2.50 -9.28
C ALA A 29 -1.29 1.37 -8.36
N ASN A 30 -2.21 0.51 -7.90
CA ASN A 30 -1.83 -0.58 -7.00
C ASN A 30 -1.05 -1.69 -7.71
N VAL A 31 -1.32 -1.94 -8.99
CA VAL A 31 -0.53 -2.88 -9.78
C VAL A 31 0.91 -2.39 -9.99
N LEU A 32 1.15 -1.08 -10.06
CA LEU A 32 2.49 -0.51 -10.16
C LEU A 32 3.37 -0.81 -8.91
N VAL A 33 2.77 -1.23 -7.79
CA VAL A 33 3.50 -1.69 -6.60
C VAL A 33 4.46 -2.83 -6.93
N GLY A 34 4.13 -3.68 -7.91
CA GLY A 34 5.03 -4.74 -8.38
C GLY A 34 6.32 -4.22 -9.00
N HIS A 35 6.25 -3.18 -9.82
CA HIS A 35 7.45 -2.53 -10.38
C HIS A 35 8.31 -1.89 -9.30
N ARG A 36 7.67 -1.26 -8.31
CA ARG A 36 8.35 -0.71 -7.14
C ARG A 36 9.07 -1.79 -6.33
N PHE A 37 8.44 -2.95 -6.11
CA PHE A 37 9.04 -4.11 -5.44
C PHE A 37 10.25 -4.63 -6.21
N LEU A 38 10.12 -4.86 -7.53
CA LEU A 38 11.19 -5.41 -8.36
C LEU A 38 12.43 -4.52 -8.43
N ALA A 39 12.29 -3.21 -8.26
CA ALA A 39 13.42 -2.29 -8.24
C ALA A 39 14.37 -2.51 -7.04
N LEU A 40 13.86 -3.10 -5.93
CA LEU A 40 14.65 -3.42 -4.73
C LEU A 40 14.92 -4.91 -4.56
N ALA A 41 14.14 -5.77 -5.19
CA ALA A 41 14.35 -7.20 -5.10
C ALA A 41 15.69 -7.60 -5.78
N PRO A 42 16.50 -8.48 -5.16
CA PRO A 42 17.78 -8.87 -5.71
C PRO A 42 17.63 -9.50 -7.11
N ARG A 43 18.50 -9.10 -8.01
CA ARG A 43 18.45 -9.50 -9.44
C ARG A 43 18.49 -11.01 -9.66
N GLU A 44 19.13 -11.75 -8.78
CA GLU A 44 19.21 -13.21 -8.83
C GLU A 44 17.84 -13.90 -8.80
N TYR A 45 16.83 -13.25 -8.18
CA TYR A 45 15.46 -13.78 -8.09
C TYR A 45 14.50 -13.12 -9.11
N THR A 46 14.89 -12.02 -9.75
CA THR A 46 13.95 -11.20 -10.55
C THR A 46 13.97 -11.52 -12.04
N GLY A 47 14.83 -12.43 -12.51
CA GLY A 47 15.01 -12.70 -13.95
C GLY A 47 13.73 -13.06 -14.70
N GLU A 48 12.83 -13.81 -14.07
CA GLU A 48 11.54 -14.21 -14.65
C GLU A 48 10.35 -13.37 -14.15
N MET A 49 10.57 -12.51 -13.15
CA MET A 49 9.50 -11.72 -12.56
C MET A 49 9.15 -10.52 -13.42
N ARG A 50 7.87 -10.26 -13.56
CA ARG A 50 7.35 -9.05 -14.21
C ARG A 50 6.59 -8.21 -13.21
N GLY A 51 6.70 -6.88 -13.33
CA GLY A 51 6.08 -5.95 -12.37
C GLY A 51 4.58 -6.07 -12.29
N PHE A 52 3.89 -6.22 -13.42
CA PHE A 52 2.44 -6.30 -13.45
C PHE A 52 1.88 -7.53 -12.69
N PRO A 53 2.31 -8.80 -12.93
CA PRO A 53 1.85 -9.95 -12.14
C PRO A 53 2.19 -9.85 -10.65
N VAL A 54 3.38 -9.35 -10.32
CA VAL A 54 3.77 -9.15 -8.92
C VAL A 54 2.89 -8.11 -8.25
N GLY A 55 2.55 -7.02 -8.95
CA GLY A 55 1.65 -5.98 -8.45
C GLY A 55 0.23 -6.49 -8.21
N THR A 56 -0.32 -7.27 -9.12
CA THR A 56 -1.64 -7.90 -8.92
C THR A 56 -1.65 -8.83 -7.72
N LEU A 57 -0.55 -9.55 -7.46
CA LEU A 57 -0.39 -10.42 -6.30
C LEU A 57 -0.39 -9.61 -4.99
N PHE A 58 0.38 -8.52 -4.91
CA PHE A 58 0.37 -7.65 -3.72
C PHE A 58 -0.99 -7.01 -3.50
N PHE A 59 -1.65 -6.57 -4.57
CA PHE A 59 -2.97 -5.97 -4.46
C PHE A 59 -4.03 -6.99 -4.03
N ALA A 60 -4.06 -8.18 -4.62
CA ALA A 60 -4.95 -9.26 -4.19
C ALA A 60 -4.68 -9.67 -2.73
N GLY A 61 -3.41 -9.73 -2.32
CA GLY A 61 -3.02 -9.98 -0.93
C GLY A 61 -3.62 -8.97 0.04
N SER A 62 -3.80 -7.71 -0.38
CA SER A 62 -4.37 -6.65 0.47
C SER A 62 -5.84 -6.90 0.87
N VAL A 63 -6.56 -7.80 0.18
CA VAL A 63 -7.90 -8.26 0.59
C VAL A 63 -7.87 -8.83 2.01
N PHE A 64 -6.81 -9.58 2.35
CA PHE A 64 -6.67 -10.13 3.69
C PHE A 64 -6.49 -9.04 4.76
N SER A 65 -5.89 -7.91 4.39
CA SER A 65 -5.69 -6.78 5.29
C SER A 65 -6.97 -5.98 5.56
N LEU A 66 -8.06 -6.19 4.80
CA LEU A 66 -9.37 -5.61 5.10
C LEU A 66 -10.05 -6.30 6.29
N VAL A 67 -9.82 -7.61 6.43
CA VAL A 67 -10.50 -8.45 7.42
C VAL A 67 -9.60 -8.70 8.62
N LEU A 68 -8.31 -8.90 8.39
CA LEU A 68 -7.33 -9.24 9.41
C LEU A 68 -6.45 -8.02 9.73
N PRO A 69 -6.25 -7.70 11.01
CA PRO A 69 -5.36 -6.62 11.39
C PRO A 69 -3.89 -6.96 11.07
N GLY A 70 -3.10 -5.94 10.80
CA GLY A 70 -1.67 -6.08 10.53
C GLY A 70 -1.33 -6.40 9.06
N PRO A 71 -0.06 -6.75 8.78
CA PRO A 71 0.45 -6.91 7.42
C PRO A 71 0.15 -8.30 6.81
N VAL A 72 -0.99 -8.93 7.18
CA VAL A 72 -1.30 -10.32 6.77
C VAL A 72 -1.37 -10.46 5.25
N GLY A 73 -1.93 -9.47 4.56
CA GLY A 73 -1.99 -9.46 3.10
C GLY A 73 -0.61 -9.45 2.45
N GLU A 74 0.33 -8.72 3.04
CA GLU A 74 1.71 -8.66 2.57
C GLU A 74 2.47 -9.98 2.80
N VAL A 75 2.25 -10.60 3.95
CA VAL A 75 2.81 -11.92 4.25
C VAL A 75 2.28 -12.97 3.26
N ALA A 76 0.98 -12.94 2.92
CA ALA A 76 0.39 -13.83 1.93
C ALA A 76 1.01 -13.63 0.54
N ALA A 77 1.19 -12.37 0.10
CA ALA A 77 1.83 -12.06 -1.17
C ALA A 77 3.30 -12.54 -1.22
N VAL A 78 4.06 -12.31 -0.14
CA VAL A 78 5.44 -12.76 -0.01
C VAL A 78 5.55 -14.29 0.00
N ALA A 79 4.62 -14.98 0.67
CA ALA A 79 4.57 -16.45 0.66
C ALA A 79 4.33 -17.01 -0.74
N ALA A 80 3.43 -16.37 -1.51
CA ALA A 80 3.17 -16.73 -2.91
C ALA A 80 4.40 -16.46 -3.81
N LEU A 81 5.13 -15.36 -3.59
CA LEU A 81 6.39 -15.08 -4.28
C LEU A 81 7.46 -16.14 -4.00
N ARG A 82 7.58 -16.60 -2.74
CA ARG A 82 8.46 -17.70 -2.38
C ARG A 82 8.09 -18.98 -3.12
N GLN A 83 6.81 -19.33 -3.09
CA GLN A 83 6.33 -20.56 -3.72
C GLN A 83 6.54 -20.55 -5.24
N ARG A 84 6.34 -19.39 -5.87
CA ARG A 84 6.38 -19.27 -7.35
C ARG A 84 7.78 -19.04 -7.90
N TYR A 85 8.60 -18.23 -7.21
CA TYR A 85 9.88 -17.76 -7.73
C TYR A 85 11.07 -18.15 -6.84
N GLY A 86 10.85 -18.92 -5.79
CA GLY A 86 11.93 -19.39 -4.90
C GLY A 86 12.58 -18.28 -4.04
N ILE A 87 12.05 -17.03 -4.07
CA ILE A 87 12.64 -15.93 -3.31
C ILE A 87 12.49 -16.18 -1.80
N PRO A 88 13.55 -16.08 -0.98
CA PRO A 88 13.43 -16.24 0.47
C PRO A 88 12.45 -15.24 1.06
N MET A 89 11.56 -15.71 1.97
CA MET A 89 10.54 -14.84 2.57
C MET A 89 11.13 -13.61 3.27
N SER A 90 12.27 -13.77 3.96
CA SER A 90 12.95 -12.66 4.61
C SER A 90 13.39 -11.58 3.64
N VAL A 91 13.91 -11.97 2.48
CA VAL A 91 14.36 -11.06 1.41
C VAL A 91 13.17 -10.37 0.75
N ALA A 92 12.14 -11.13 0.37
CA ALA A 92 10.94 -10.56 -0.24
C ALA A 92 10.22 -9.59 0.72
N PHE A 93 10.13 -9.94 2.00
CA PHE A 93 9.51 -9.09 3.01
C PHE A 93 10.34 -7.83 3.29
N ALA A 94 11.68 -7.96 3.33
CA ALA A 94 12.58 -6.82 3.47
C ALA A 94 12.45 -5.83 2.29
N ALA A 95 12.43 -6.34 1.05
CA ALA A 95 12.24 -5.52 -0.15
C ALA A 95 10.87 -4.80 -0.12
N SER A 96 9.81 -5.50 0.29
CA SER A 96 8.47 -4.95 0.42
C SER A 96 8.41 -3.83 1.47
N ILE A 97 9.00 -4.05 2.65
CA ILE A 97 9.06 -3.03 3.71
C ILE A 97 9.81 -1.79 3.25
N HIS A 98 10.99 -1.93 2.66
CA HIS A 98 11.74 -0.78 2.15
C HIS A 98 10.95 -0.02 1.07
N ALA A 99 10.34 -0.75 0.11
CA ALA A 99 9.50 -0.15 -0.90
C ALA A 99 8.30 0.61 -0.29
N ARG A 100 7.72 0.08 0.78
CA ARG A 100 6.63 0.74 1.53
C ARG A 100 7.10 2.02 2.20
N PHE A 101 8.25 2.03 2.85
CA PHE A 101 8.79 3.25 3.49
C PHE A 101 9.06 4.36 2.48
N VAL A 102 9.62 4.02 1.30
CA VAL A 102 9.78 4.99 0.22
C VAL A 102 8.43 5.49 -0.29
N GLY A 103 7.42 4.59 -0.35
CA GLY A 103 6.05 4.97 -0.67
C GLY A 103 5.44 5.96 0.34
N LEU A 104 5.69 5.75 1.63
CA LEU A 104 5.26 6.68 2.68
C LEU A 104 5.99 8.02 2.62
N ALA A 105 7.29 8.01 2.32
CA ALA A 105 8.05 9.24 2.11
C ALA A 105 7.51 10.04 0.91
N SER A 106 7.13 9.35 -0.19
CA SER A 106 6.51 10.02 -1.34
C SER A 106 5.11 10.56 -1.02
N ALA A 107 4.32 9.86 -0.20
CA ALA A 107 3.03 10.35 0.28
C ALA A 107 3.21 11.58 1.19
N ALA A 108 4.17 11.56 2.10
CA ALA A 108 4.54 12.69 2.94
C ALA A 108 4.96 13.91 2.10
N LEU A 109 5.72 13.69 1.02
CA LEU A 109 6.09 14.75 0.08
C LEU A 109 4.86 15.37 -0.59
N MET A 110 3.85 14.56 -0.98
CA MET A 110 2.60 15.09 -1.55
C MET A 110 1.88 15.99 -0.56
N ALA A 111 1.77 15.58 0.71
CA ALA A 111 1.17 16.40 1.75
C ALA A 111 1.97 17.70 1.98
N LEU A 112 3.30 17.62 1.97
CA LEU A 112 4.17 18.77 2.13
C LEU A 112 4.04 19.78 0.99
N VAL A 113 3.95 19.30 -0.26
CA VAL A 113 3.71 20.16 -1.44
C VAL A 113 2.36 20.85 -1.38
N ALA A 114 1.34 20.17 -0.85
CA ALA A 114 0.02 20.76 -0.67
C ALA A 114 -0.07 21.77 0.49
N PHE A 115 0.81 21.66 1.48
CA PHE A 115 0.75 22.39 2.74
C PHE A 115 0.66 23.93 2.60
N PRO A 116 1.42 24.59 1.69
CA PRO A 116 1.31 26.04 1.50
C PRO A 116 -0.06 26.53 1.01
N PHE A 117 -0.87 25.63 0.46
CA PHE A 117 -2.19 25.93 -0.08
C PHE A 117 -3.34 25.59 0.90
N VAL A 118 -2.98 25.13 2.11
CA VAL A 118 -3.96 24.83 3.16
C VAL A 118 -4.36 26.11 3.87
N SER A 119 -5.64 26.42 3.91
CA SER A 119 -6.18 27.49 4.74
C SER A 119 -6.10 27.07 6.21
N VAL A 120 -5.17 27.66 6.97
CA VAL A 120 -4.95 27.32 8.40
C VAL A 120 -5.97 28.03 9.30
N GLU A 121 -7.03 28.60 8.73
CA GLU A 121 -8.06 29.30 9.49
C GLU A 121 -8.94 28.31 10.28
N GLY A 122 -9.09 28.59 11.57
CA GLY A 122 -9.92 27.83 12.49
C GLY A 122 -9.25 26.55 13.04
N THR A 123 -9.93 25.97 14.03
CA THR A 123 -9.43 24.80 14.79
C THR A 123 -9.19 23.57 13.89
N VAL A 124 -10.04 23.36 12.87
CA VAL A 124 -9.91 22.23 11.94
C VAL A 124 -8.66 22.36 11.09
N GLY A 125 -8.36 23.55 10.55
CA GLY A 125 -7.14 23.80 9.78
C GLY A 125 -5.88 23.57 10.60
N GLN A 126 -5.87 24.02 11.87
CA GLN A 126 -4.74 23.81 12.78
C GLN A 126 -4.52 22.33 13.12
N VAL A 127 -5.59 21.57 13.36
CA VAL A 127 -5.51 20.12 13.64
C VAL A 127 -5.01 19.36 12.40
N VAL A 128 -5.49 19.70 11.21
CA VAL A 128 -5.04 19.07 9.95
C VAL A 128 -3.58 19.41 9.67
N ALA A 129 -3.19 20.68 9.83
CA ALA A 129 -1.82 21.11 9.64
C ALA A 129 -0.87 20.45 10.66
N GLY A 130 -1.21 20.48 11.96
CA GLY A 130 -0.42 19.86 13.02
C GLY A 130 -0.32 18.35 12.87
N GLY A 131 -1.45 17.67 12.60
CA GLY A 131 -1.51 16.24 12.33
C GLY A 131 -0.70 15.86 11.10
N GLY A 132 -0.77 16.65 10.02
CA GLY A 132 0.03 16.46 8.81
C GLY A 132 1.54 16.51 9.09
N VAL A 133 2.00 17.50 9.84
CA VAL A 133 3.42 17.64 10.24
C VAL A 133 3.86 16.42 11.06
N VAL A 134 3.08 15.99 12.05
CA VAL A 134 3.39 14.81 12.87
C VAL A 134 3.49 13.55 11.99
N LEU A 135 2.56 13.34 11.07
CA LEU A 135 2.58 12.20 10.16
C LEU A 135 3.80 12.25 9.22
N VAL A 136 4.18 13.43 8.71
CA VAL A 136 5.41 13.59 7.92
C VAL A 136 6.64 13.23 8.73
N LEU A 137 6.74 13.69 9.99
CA LEU A 137 7.85 13.37 10.88
C LEU A 137 7.92 11.86 11.17
N ILE A 138 6.76 11.22 11.38
CA ILE A 138 6.68 9.75 11.54
C ILE A 138 7.17 9.05 10.26
N GLY A 139 6.70 9.47 9.08
CA GLY A 139 7.11 8.88 7.79
C GLY A 139 8.61 9.00 7.54
N VAL A 140 9.19 10.18 7.78
CA VAL A 140 10.63 10.44 7.68
C VAL A 140 11.41 9.63 8.72
N GLY A 141 10.93 9.58 9.97
CA GLY A 141 11.53 8.81 11.05
C GLY A 141 11.58 7.31 10.75
N LEU A 142 10.47 6.74 10.27
CA LEU A 142 10.40 5.34 9.85
C LEU A 142 11.34 5.06 8.67
N GLY A 143 11.41 5.97 7.69
CA GLY A 143 12.37 5.89 6.59
C GLY A 143 13.82 5.88 7.07
N ALA A 144 14.18 6.78 7.98
CA ALA A 144 15.53 6.84 8.55
C ALA A 144 15.90 5.59 9.36
N VAL A 145 14.95 5.04 10.14
CA VAL A 145 15.14 3.80 10.89
C VAL A 145 15.33 2.61 9.96
N SER A 146 14.58 2.51 8.86
CA SER A 146 14.72 1.43 7.88
C SER A 146 16.07 1.45 7.15
N MET A 147 16.66 2.63 6.97
CA MET A 147 18.01 2.76 6.37
C MET A 147 19.16 2.32 7.29
N ARG A 148 18.89 2.07 8.57
CA ARG A 148 19.89 1.62 9.55
C ARG A 148 19.49 0.33 10.24
N PRO A 149 19.32 -0.80 9.53
CA PRO A 149 18.81 -2.06 10.09
C PRO A 149 19.76 -2.73 11.06
N GLY A 150 20.99 -2.25 11.22
CA GLY A 150 21.99 -2.80 12.14
C GLY A 150 21.55 -2.88 13.61
N TRP A 151 20.61 -2.04 14.03
CA TRP A 151 20.04 -2.14 15.38
C TRP A 151 19.19 -3.42 15.55
N MET A 152 18.46 -3.86 14.51
CA MET A 152 17.68 -5.12 14.56
C MET A 152 18.60 -6.34 14.64
N VAL A 153 19.72 -6.32 13.91
CA VAL A 153 20.74 -7.37 13.99
C VAL A 153 21.33 -7.44 15.40
N LYS A 154 21.67 -6.29 16.00
CA LYS A 154 22.19 -6.21 17.38
C LYS A 154 21.15 -6.71 18.40
N LEU A 155 19.89 -6.27 18.27
CA LEU A 155 18.81 -6.71 19.15
C LEU A 155 18.59 -8.22 19.02
N GLY A 156 18.51 -8.72 17.77
CA GLY A 156 18.37 -10.16 17.49
C GLY A 156 19.51 -10.97 18.11
N SER A 157 20.75 -10.54 17.94
CA SER A 157 21.92 -11.23 18.52
C SER A 157 21.95 -11.20 20.05
N GLY A 158 21.40 -10.15 20.66
CA GLY A 158 21.24 -10.09 22.14
C GLY A 158 20.19 -11.10 22.65
N LEU A 159 19.08 -11.23 21.93
CA LEU A 159 17.97 -12.12 22.29
C LEU A 159 18.29 -13.62 22.06
N THR A 160 19.20 -13.95 21.13
CA THR A 160 19.60 -15.36 20.87
C THR A 160 20.25 -16.03 22.05
N LYS A 161 20.76 -15.25 23.04
CA LYS A 161 21.36 -15.77 24.30
C LYS A 161 20.32 -16.14 25.37
N GLY A 162 19.01 -15.94 25.09
CA GLY A 162 17.93 -16.19 26.03
C GLY A 162 17.37 -17.61 25.98
N THR A 163 16.20 -17.80 26.62
CA THR A 163 15.45 -19.07 26.61
C THR A 163 15.03 -19.49 25.21
N ASP A 164 14.69 -20.78 24.97
CA ASP A 164 14.40 -21.36 23.66
C ASP A 164 13.37 -20.56 22.80
N ARG A 165 12.37 -19.95 23.44
CA ARG A 165 11.40 -19.09 22.72
C ARG A 165 12.02 -17.74 22.33
N MET A 166 12.77 -17.11 23.23
CA MET A 166 13.45 -15.85 22.96
C MET A 166 14.62 -16.06 21.99
N GLY A 167 15.30 -17.19 22.04
CA GLY A 167 16.35 -17.58 21.09
C GLY A 167 15.79 -17.71 19.66
N ARG A 168 14.63 -18.33 19.48
CA ARG A 168 13.98 -18.44 18.16
C ARG A 168 13.54 -17.07 17.63
N LEU A 169 12.95 -16.22 18.48
CA LEU A 169 12.58 -14.86 18.12
C LEU A 169 13.82 -14.04 17.73
N GLY A 170 14.88 -14.13 18.54
CA GLY A 170 16.16 -13.47 18.27
C GLY A 170 16.78 -13.91 16.95
N GLY A 171 16.74 -15.21 16.65
CA GLY A 171 17.19 -15.77 15.36
C GLY A 171 16.40 -15.21 14.18
N SER A 172 15.08 -15.17 14.28
CA SER A 172 14.20 -14.60 13.24
C SER A 172 14.46 -13.11 13.03
N LEU A 173 14.63 -12.34 14.11
CA LEU A 173 14.95 -10.90 14.05
C LEU A 173 16.32 -10.66 13.41
N ARG A 174 17.30 -11.50 13.71
CA ARG A 174 18.64 -11.41 13.11
C ARG A 174 18.59 -11.66 11.61
N VAL A 175 17.96 -12.77 11.16
CA VAL A 175 17.82 -13.11 9.75
C VAL A 175 17.07 -12.02 8.99
N PHE A 176 16.01 -11.47 9.59
CA PHE A 176 15.26 -10.38 9.01
C PHE A 176 16.08 -9.08 8.94
N GLY A 177 16.83 -8.77 10.00
CA GLY A 177 17.72 -7.59 10.03
C GLY A 177 18.85 -7.70 8.99
N GLU A 178 19.43 -8.90 8.81
CA GLU A 178 20.42 -9.16 7.76
C GLU A 178 19.82 -8.99 6.36
N ALA A 179 18.60 -9.47 6.14
CA ALA A 179 17.88 -9.29 4.87
C ALA A 179 17.57 -7.80 4.61
N LEU A 180 17.13 -7.05 5.62
CA LEU A 180 16.94 -5.60 5.51
C LEU A 180 18.27 -4.89 5.18
N ALA A 181 19.37 -5.28 5.82
CA ALA A 181 20.68 -4.70 5.55
C ALA A 181 21.14 -4.98 4.11
N SER A 182 20.92 -6.20 3.63
CA SER A 182 21.26 -6.60 2.25
C SER A 182 20.48 -5.81 1.21
N VAL A 183 19.17 -5.68 1.36
CA VAL A 183 18.32 -4.85 0.48
C VAL A 183 18.71 -3.37 0.59
N GLY A 184 19.07 -2.90 1.81
CA GLY A 184 19.51 -1.53 2.05
C GLY A 184 20.81 -1.15 1.32
N GLN A 185 21.63 -2.13 0.93
CA GLN A 185 22.84 -1.94 0.12
C GLN A 185 22.55 -1.82 -1.40
N ALA A 186 21.28 -1.86 -1.81
CA ALA A 186 20.92 -1.65 -3.20
C ALA A 186 21.54 -0.34 -3.75
N PRO A 187 21.96 -0.30 -5.02
CA PRO A 187 22.56 0.88 -5.60
C PRO A 187 21.59 2.06 -5.59
N TRP A 188 22.10 3.28 -5.51
CA TRP A 188 21.27 4.48 -5.42
C TRP A 188 20.28 4.63 -6.59
N THR A 189 20.63 4.08 -7.77
CA THR A 189 19.75 4.03 -8.94
C THR A 189 18.48 3.20 -8.68
N ALA A 190 18.58 2.10 -7.91
CA ALA A 190 17.43 1.31 -7.50
C ALA A 190 16.51 2.13 -6.57
N TRP A 191 17.10 2.89 -5.64
CA TRP A 191 16.34 3.78 -4.75
C TRP A 191 15.62 4.89 -5.52
N LEU A 192 16.26 5.48 -6.53
CA LEU A 192 15.61 6.45 -7.42
C LEU A 192 14.45 5.81 -8.20
N GLN A 193 14.63 4.59 -8.70
CA GLN A 193 13.55 3.86 -9.39
C GLN A 193 12.36 3.59 -8.45
N VAL A 194 12.64 3.14 -7.22
CA VAL A 194 11.59 2.93 -6.21
C VAL A 194 10.84 4.23 -5.88
N PHE A 195 11.57 5.32 -5.72
CA PHE A 195 11.00 6.63 -5.47
C PHE A 195 10.17 7.11 -6.67
N GLY A 196 10.69 6.97 -7.88
CA GLY A 196 9.97 7.30 -9.11
C GLY A 196 8.65 6.50 -9.25
N TRP A 197 8.71 5.18 -9.06
CA TRP A 197 7.50 4.34 -9.05
C TRP A 197 6.53 4.73 -7.93
N SER A 198 7.05 5.08 -6.75
CA SER A 198 6.21 5.54 -5.64
C SER A 198 5.49 6.84 -5.98
N LEU A 199 6.18 7.81 -6.59
CA LEU A 199 5.54 9.05 -7.07
C LEU A 199 4.49 8.76 -8.15
N CYS A 200 4.78 7.90 -9.11
CA CYS A 200 3.78 7.48 -10.10
C CYS A 200 2.52 6.89 -9.44
N ILE A 201 2.68 6.00 -8.48
CA ILE A 201 1.58 5.43 -7.72
C ILE A 201 0.76 6.53 -7.06
N GLN A 202 1.40 7.48 -6.37
CA GLN A 202 0.71 8.58 -5.69
C GLN A 202 -0.04 9.46 -6.69
N VAL A 203 0.56 9.79 -7.84
CA VAL A 203 -0.09 10.60 -8.88
C VAL A 203 -1.35 9.91 -9.42
N PHE A 204 -1.29 8.60 -9.70
CA PHE A 204 -2.45 7.85 -10.17
C PHE A 204 -3.53 7.74 -9.08
N GLN A 205 -3.15 7.61 -7.81
CA GLN A 205 -4.11 7.61 -6.71
C GLN A 205 -4.79 8.97 -6.54
N VAL A 206 -4.04 10.08 -6.65
CA VAL A 206 -4.63 11.44 -6.66
C VAL A 206 -5.54 11.63 -7.88
N ALA A 207 -5.14 11.14 -9.05
CA ALA A 207 -6.00 11.18 -10.24
C ALA A 207 -7.28 10.35 -10.04
N ALA A 208 -7.21 9.20 -9.38
CA ALA A 208 -8.39 8.41 -9.00
C ALA A 208 -9.31 9.18 -8.04
N MET A 209 -8.75 9.90 -7.08
CA MET A 209 -9.53 10.77 -6.18
C MET A 209 -10.17 11.94 -6.94
N ALA A 210 -9.43 12.58 -7.86
CA ALA A 210 -9.95 13.66 -8.68
C ALA A 210 -11.12 13.19 -9.58
N THR A 211 -10.98 12.03 -10.21
CA THR A 211 -12.05 11.45 -11.03
C THR A 211 -13.24 11.00 -10.19
N LEU A 212 -13.02 10.59 -8.94
CA LEU A 212 -14.11 10.31 -8.00
C LEU A 212 -14.87 11.60 -7.62
N CYS A 213 -14.18 12.74 -7.44
CA CYS A 213 -14.84 14.03 -7.27
C CYS A 213 -15.73 14.36 -8.47
N LEU A 214 -15.24 14.12 -9.71
CA LEU A 214 -16.06 14.31 -10.92
C LEU A 214 -17.27 13.36 -10.96
N ALA A 215 -17.11 12.12 -10.48
CA ALA A 215 -18.20 11.17 -10.38
C ALA A 215 -19.30 11.63 -9.41
N LEU A 216 -18.92 12.28 -8.33
CA LEU A 216 -19.80 12.79 -7.27
C LEU A 216 -20.26 14.24 -7.51
N ASN A 217 -19.84 14.89 -8.60
CA ASN A 217 -20.04 16.32 -8.86
C ASN A 217 -19.50 17.24 -7.76
N LEU A 218 -18.44 16.82 -7.06
CA LEU A 218 -17.78 17.60 -6.03
C LEU A 218 -16.71 18.50 -6.64
N GLN A 219 -16.64 19.74 -6.16
CA GLN A 219 -15.57 20.68 -6.50
C GLN A 219 -14.58 20.72 -5.34
N ALA A 220 -13.46 20.03 -5.50
CA ALA A 220 -12.38 20.04 -4.52
C ALA A 220 -11.10 20.65 -5.11
N HIS A 221 -10.41 21.46 -4.34
CA HIS A 221 -9.11 21.98 -4.73
C HIS A 221 -8.07 20.84 -4.80
N VAL A 222 -7.16 20.91 -5.77
CA VAL A 222 -6.09 19.91 -5.94
C VAL A 222 -5.24 19.77 -4.67
N ALA A 223 -5.02 20.87 -3.93
CA ALA A 223 -4.31 20.84 -2.66
C ALA A 223 -4.98 19.88 -1.64
N GLY A 224 -6.32 19.90 -1.57
CA GLY A 224 -7.07 18.99 -0.71
C GLY A 224 -6.88 17.52 -1.10
N LEU A 225 -6.85 17.21 -2.39
CA LEU A 225 -6.63 15.84 -2.90
C LEU A 225 -5.21 15.36 -2.60
N LEU A 226 -4.19 16.19 -2.83
CA LEU A 226 -2.80 15.89 -2.51
C LEU A 226 -2.62 15.66 -1.01
N MET A 227 -3.22 16.54 -0.19
CA MET A 227 -3.18 16.41 1.26
C MET A 227 -3.91 15.14 1.72
N ALA A 228 -5.11 14.87 1.20
CA ALA A 228 -5.90 13.69 1.53
C ALA A 228 -5.15 12.40 1.16
N GLN A 229 -4.49 12.35 0.00
CA GLN A 229 -3.67 11.21 -0.40
C GLN A 229 -2.47 11.04 0.53
N GLY A 230 -1.75 12.11 0.83
CA GLY A 230 -0.57 12.05 1.68
C GLY A 230 -0.91 11.65 3.11
N THR A 231 -1.82 12.39 3.76
CA THR A 231 -2.22 12.14 5.16
C THR A 231 -2.98 10.82 5.31
N GLY A 232 -3.85 10.46 4.35
CA GLY A 232 -4.56 9.19 4.34
C GLY A 232 -3.62 8.00 4.27
N SER A 233 -2.59 8.04 3.40
CA SER A 233 -1.57 6.99 3.31
C SER A 233 -0.78 6.84 4.61
N LEU A 234 -0.44 7.94 5.28
CA LEU A 234 0.27 7.92 6.56
C LEU A 234 -0.65 7.44 7.70
N ALA A 235 -1.93 7.85 7.68
CA ALA A 235 -2.92 7.42 8.67
C ALA A 235 -3.18 5.90 8.63
N LEU A 236 -3.06 5.26 7.45
CA LEU A 236 -3.13 3.80 7.33
C LEU A 236 -2.02 3.09 8.11
N VAL A 237 -0.84 3.71 8.26
CA VAL A 237 0.25 3.14 9.08
C VAL A 237 -0.11 3.18 10.56
N VAL A 238 -0.67 4.30 11.02
CA VAL A 238 -1.15 4.43 12.41
C VAL A 238 -2.32 3.47 12.66
N GLY A 239 -3.21 3.34 11.68
CA GLY A 239 -4.37 2.45 11.73
C GLY A 239 -4.07 0.98 11.38
N MET A 240 -2.80 0.58 11.20
CA MET A 240 -2.47 -0.80 10.76
C MET A 240 -2.95 -1.90 11.73
N PHE A 241 -3.19 -1.56 12.99
CA PHE A 241 -3.75 -2.47 13.98
C PHE A 241 -5.28 -2.55 13.94
N LEU A 242 -5.92 -1.69 13.15
CA LEU A 242 -7.36 -1.68 12.92
C LEU A 242 -7.67 -2.35 11.57
N PRO A 243 -8.72 -3.17 11.47
CA PRO A 243 -9.13 -3.77 10.21
C PRO A 243 -9.32 -2.69 9.12
N GLY A 244 -8.57 -2.78 8.02
CA GLY A 244 -8.63 -1.80 6.92
C GLY A 244 -8.27 -0.35 7.28
N GLY A 245 -7.66 -0.09 8.46
CA GLY A 245 -7.36 1.25 8.94
C GLY A 245 -8.61 2.09 9.24
N LEU A 246 -9.73 1.42 9.59
CA LEU A 246 -11.02 2.08 9.86
C LEU A 246 -10.89 3.19 10.91
N GLY A 247 -11.48 4.34 10.62
CA GLY A 247 -11.47 5.54 11.46
C GLY A 247 -10.29 6.46 11.19
N THR A 248 -9.05 5.95 11.20
CA THR A 248 -7.85 6.79 11.03
C THR A 248 -7.74 7.36 9.63
N PHE A 249 -7.97 6.53 8.62
CA PHE A 249 -7.96 6.94 7.21
C PHE A 249 -9.07 7.94 6.92
N GLU A 250 -10.30 7.66 7.38
CA GLU A 250 -11.47 8.51 7.17
C GLU A 250 -11.26 9.90 7.77
N VAL A 251 -10.81 9.96 9.01
CA VAL A 251 -10.56 11.24 9.69
C VAL A 251 -9.50 12.06 8.95
N ALA A 252 -8.41 11.42 8.51
CA ALA A 252 -7.34 12.10 7.78
C ALA A 252 -7.82 12.65 6.43
N VAL A 253 -8.60 11.87 5.66
CA VAL A 253 -9.12 12.27 4.36
C VAL A 253 -10.20 13.36 4.51
N ILE A 254 -11.17 13.19 5.41
CA ILE A 254 -12.22 14.21 5.67
C ILE A 254 -11.56 15.52 6.09
N GLY A 255 -10.64 15.47 7.07
CA GLY A 255 -9.94 16.67 7.54
C GLY A 255 -9.20 17.41 6.42
N SER A 256 -8.54 16.66 5.52
CA SER A 256 -7.81 17.23 4.40
C SER A 256 -8.74 17.82 3.33
N MET A 257 -9.83 17.14 3.00
CA MET A 257 -10.82 17.62 2.03
C MET A 257 -11.54 18.87 2.52
N VAL A 258 -11.84 18.95 3.81
CA VAL A 258 -12.44 20.15 4.41
C VAL A 258 -11.42 21.28 4.53
N GLY A 259 -10.25 21.00 5.11
CA GLY A 259 -9.26 22.05 5.45
C GLY A 259 -8.48 22.60 4.26
N ALA A 260 -8.20 21.77 3.25
CA ALA A 260 -7.43 22.16 2.07
C ALA A 260 -8.21 22.03 0.77
N GLY A 261 -9.24 21.20 0.74
CA GLY A 261 -10.07 20.94 -0.44
C GLY A 261 -11.22 21.95 -0.61
N GLY A 262 -11.57 22.69 0.43
CA GLY A 262 -12.70 23.63 0.40
C GLY A 262 -14.07 22.94 0.32
N VAL A 263 -14.14 21.66 0.70
CA VAL A 263 -15.35 20.82 0.59
C VAL A 263 -16.10 20.83 1.93
N SER A 264 -17.43 20.76 1.92
CA SER A 264 -18.21 20.64 3.17
C SER A 264 -17.91 19.32 3.89
N VAL A 265 -18.14 19.25 5.21
CA VAL A 265 -17.96 18.03 6.02
C VAL A 265 -18.83 16.88 5.48
N VAL A 266 -20.05 17.19 5.02
CA VAL A 266 -21.00 16.21 4.47
C VAL A 266 -20.47 15.64 3.15
N ASP A 267 -20.02 16.50 2.24
CA ASP A 267 -19.47 16.10 0.95
C ASP A 267 -18.16 15.31 1.13
N ALA A 268 -17.30 15.73 2.07
CA ALA A 268 -16.08 14.99 2.41
C ALA A 268 -16.39 13.61 2.99
N GLY A 269 -17.41 13.49 3.83
CA GLY A 269 -17.91 12.21 4.35
C GLY A 269 -18.42 11.30 3.22
N THR A 270 -19.22 11.85 2.30
CA THR A 270 -19.71 11.14 1.12
C THR A 270 -18.56 10.68 0.22
N PHE A 271 -17.58 11.56 -0.02
CA PHE A 271 -16.37 11.23 -0.78
C PHE A 271 -15.62 10.03 -0.18
N VAL A 272 -15.44 10.01 1.15
CA VAL A 272 -14.73 8.92 1.83
C VAL A 272 -15.49 7.60 1.71
N VAL A 273 -16.81 7.60 1.86
CA VAL A 273 -17.64 6.39 1.66
C VAL A 273 -17.51 5.90 0.22
N ALA A 274 -17.63 6.79 -0.77
CA ALA A 274 -17.45 6.43 -2.18
C ALA A 274 -16.04 5.93 -2.48
N MET A 275 -15.01 6.50 -1.85
CA MET A 275 -13.63 6.04 -1.96
C MET A 275 -13.46 4.61 -1.39
N ARG A 276 -14.13 4.25 -0.29
CA ARG A 276 -14.17 2.86 0.19
C ARG A 276 -14.83 1.91 -0.82
N VAL A 277 -15.89 2.36 -1.49
CA VAL A 277 -16.51 1.58 -2.59
C VAL A 277 -15.52 1.37 -3.73
N VAL A 278 -14.78 2.42 -4.15
CA VAL A 278 -13.72 2.32 -5.17
C VAL A 278 -12.64 1.31 -4.73
N HIS A 279 -12.22 1.35 -3.47
CA HIS A 279 -11.27 0.38 -2.91
C HIS A 279 -11.80 -1.06 -2.98
N LEU A 280 -13.04 -1.30 -2.56
CA LEU A 280 -13.67 -2.63 -2.58
C LEU A 280 -13.84 -3.15 -4.00
N LEU A 281 -14.31 -2.32 -4.93
CA LEU A 281 -14.42 -2.67 -6.35
C LEU A 281 -13.05 -2.97 -6.95
N GLY A 282 -12.05 -2.15 -6.65
CA GLY A 282 -10.68 -2.37 -7.07
C GLY A 282 -10.12 -3.70 -6.57
N LEU A 283 -10.37 -4.05 -5.31
CA LEU A 283 -9.98 -5.34 -4.73
C LEU A 283 -10.69 -6.51 -5.41
N ALA A 284 -11.98 -6.39 -5.70
CA ALA A 284 -12.73 -7.41 -6.43
C ALA A 284 -12.15 -7.64 -7.83
N VAL A 285 -11.88 -6.56 -8.58
CA VAL A 285 -11.23 -6.64 -9.91
C VAL A 285 -9.86 -7.32 -9.81
N SER A 286 -9.04 -6.93 -8.84
CA SER A 286 -7.71 -7.52 -8.64
C SER A 286 -7.77 -8.97 -8.21
N GLY A 287 -8.76 -9.34 -7.40
CA GLY A 287 -9.03 -10.74 -7.02
C GLY A 287 -9.35 -11.60 -8.24
N VAL A 288 -10.18 -11.11 -9.15
CA VAL A 288 -10.49 -11.78 -10.43
C VAL A 288 -9.24 -11.88 -11.31
N MET A 289 -8.47 -10.79 -11.46
CA MET A 289 -7.22 -10.80 -12.21
C MET A 289 -6.22 -11.80 -11.64
N PHE A 290 -6.10 -11.86 -10.31
CA PHE A 290 -5.23 -12.82 -9.63
C PHE A 290 -5.73 -14.25 -9.84
N ALA A 291 -7.02 -14.53 -9.70
CA ALA A 291 -7.59 -15.86 -9.91
C ALA A 291 -7.41 -16.33 -11.35
N ALA A 292 -7.61 -15.47 -12.34
CA ALA A 292 -7.36 -15.76 -13.74
C ALA A 292 -5.87 -16.12 -13.98
N TRP A 293 -4.97 -15.32 -13.39
CA TRP A 293 -3.53 -15.59 -13.47
C TRP A 293 -3.14 -16.89 -12.76
N ALA A 294 -3.66 -17.15 -11.55
CA ALA A 294 -3.42 -18.36 -10.79
C ALA A 294 -3.91 -19.64 -11.52
N ASN A 295 -5.10 -19.57 -12.14
CA ASN A 295 -5.65 -20.70 -12.91
C ASN A 295 -4.79 -21.05 -14.13
N VAL A 296 -4.26 -20.06 -14.85
CA VAL A 296 -3.33 -20.29 -15.95
C VAL A 296 -2.05 -20.98 -15.47
N PHE A 297 -1.61 -20.71 -14.24
CA PHE A 297 -0.43 -21.32 -13.66
C PHE A 297 -0.65 -22.70 -13.06
N LEU A 298 -1.75 -22.88 -12.32
CA LEU A 298 -2.09 -24.17 -11.72
C LEU A 298 -2.35 -25.24 -12.80
N SER A 299 -2.98 -24.85 -13.91
CA SER A 299 -3.21 -25.77 -15.03
C SER A 299 -1.90 -26.22 -15.69
N SER A 300 -0.90 -25.33 -15.80
CA SER A 300 0.38 -25.67 -16.44
C SER A 300 1.30 -26.53 -15.57
N SER A 301 1.31 -26.30 -14.24
CA SER A 301 2.14 -27.09 -13.32
C SER A 301 1.55 -28.47 -13.04
N VAL A 302 0.24 -28.58 -12.86
CA VAL A 302 -0.45 -29.85 -12.65
C VAL A 302 -0.37 -30.75 -13.90
N VAL A 303 -0.49 -30.18 -15.11
CA VAL A 303 -0.32 -30.91 -16.36
C VAL A 303 1.14 -31.35 -16.57
N GLY A 304 2.12 -30.57 -16.10
CA GLY A 304 3.53 -30.93 -16.12
C GLY A 304 3.87 -32.07 -15.17
N GLU A 305 3.34 -32.05 -13.94
CA GLU A 305 3.54 -33.17 -12.99
C GLU A 305 2.82 -34.45 -13.39
N LEU A 306 1.61 -34.37 -13.96
CA LEU A 306 0.88 -35.54 -14.44
C LEU A 306 1.56 -36.18 -15.66
N LYS A 307 2.22 -35.41 -16.53
CA LYS A 307 3.00 -35.93 -17.65
C LYS A 307 4.35 -36.54 -17.23
N GLY A 308 4.92 -36.08 -16.09
CA GLY A 308 6.16 -36.66 -15.54
C GLY A 308 5.93 -37.92 -14.69
N ALA A 309 4.69 -38.25 -14.36
CA ALA A 309 4.29 -39.39 -13.54
C ALA A 309 3.83 -40.60 -14.33
N GLU A 310 4.07 -40.67 -15.65
CA GLU A 310 3.88 -41.92 -16.36
C GLU A 310 4.88 -42.96 -15.81
N PRO A 311 4.39 -44.06 -15.21
CA PRO A 311 5.27 -45.11 -14.72
C PRO A 311 6.04 -45.67 -15.91
N GLY A 312 7.37 -45.52 -15.84
CA GLY A 312 8.25 -46.15 -16.82
C GLY A 312 7.88 -47.64 -16.96
N GLU A 313 7.41 -47.97 -18.13
CA GLU A 313 7.24 -49.31 -18.65
C GLU A 313 8.64 -49.91 -18.77
N ASN A 314 9.12 -50.50 -17.67
CA ASN A 314 10.27 -51.42 -17.68
C ASN A 314 9.86 -52.68 -16.91
N ALA A 315 9.29 -53.60 -17.64
CA ALA A 315 9.30 -55.03 -17.33
C ALA A 315 10.31 -55.72 -18.25
#